data_06091308f644936e7a2e00fb28555717
#
_entry.id   06091308f644936e7a2e00fb28555717
#
_cell.length_a   1.000
_cell.length_b   1.000
_cell.length_c   1.000
_cell.angle_alpha   90.00
_cell.angle_beta   90.00
_cell.angle_gamma   90.00
#
_symmetry.space_group_name_H-M   'P 1'
#
loop_
_entity.id
_entity.type
_entity.pdbx_description
1 polymer ?
#
loop_
_entity_poly.entity_id
_entity_poly.type
_entity_poly.pdbx_seq_one_letter_code
_entity_poly.pdbx_strand_id
1 'polypeptide(L)'
;LLQTIPPLLFGPLIGVYLDYLPKKTVMIVVDFLRALMVLLIPLFYTFDMLTLERLYVLVFLISIVSTVFGPALASAVPLIVQRSQLTTANAFLQSTTNIGVLLGPAMSGLGIALIGAQNVLYVDAATFLVSALFLLPIRVRDSRTVKGLDVLATPVMQDMMVGFRFVFLQHRVVFALMITAVLYNLAISAFVFLLPVVAKELLQVGPMELGWLWSALGIGMLAASIWLARTPQGTFQDRIGKIGRSLAIGGIAVCALGLIQTPVLFSTFLLIVIIGGSTSLFYPVVWAMLQEVTPEHLLGRVFTTFSVGGMASAMVGMAGFGWAADTL
;
A
#
# COMPACT_ATOMS: atom_id res chain seq x y z
N LEU A 1 0.31 6.07 -14.58
CA LEU A 1 -1.10 6.04 -14.95
C LEU A 1 -1.62 4.61 -15.11
N LEU A 2 -0.97 3.75 -15.93
CA LEU A 2 -1.42 2.37 -16.17
C LEU A 2 -1.54 1.50 -14.90
N GLN A 3 -0.78 1.79 -13.85
CA GLN A 3 -0.85 1.07 -12.58
C GLN A 3 -1.82 1.71 -11.58
N THR A 4 -2.21 2.96 -11.78
CA THR A 4 -3.06 3.71 -10.84
C THR A 4 -4.54 3.67 -11.23
N ILE A 5 -4.82 3.68 -12.55
CA ILE A 5 -6.19 3.65 -13.05
C ILE A 5 -6.95 2.37 -12.67
N PRO A 6 -6.39 1.14 -12.82
CA PRO A 6 -7.12 -0.08 -12.50
C PRO A 6 -7.60 -0.18 -11.04
N PRO A 7 -6.78 0.12 -10.02
CA PRO A 7 -7.25 0.13 -8.64
C PRO A 7 -8.41 1.11 -8.40
N LEU A 8 -8.37 2.27 -9.06
CA LEU A 8 -9.41 3.28 -8.92
C LEU A 8 -10.74 2.83 -9.53
N LEU A 9 -10.69 2.25 -10.74
CA LEU A 9 -11.89 1.83 -11.47
C LEU A 9 -12.47 0.50 -10.96
N PHE A 10 -11.61 -0.50 -10.74
CA PHE A 10 -12.02 -1.86 -10.41
C PHE A 10 -12.00 -2.15 -8.90
N GLY A 11 -11.32 -1.33 -8.11
CA GLY A 11 -11.20 -1.52 -6.67
C GLY A 11 -12.56 -1.71 -5.97
N PRO A 12 -13.55 -0.81 -6.16
CA PRO A 12 -14.86 -0.96 -5.53
C PRO A 12 -15.58 -2.25 -5.91
N LEU A 13 -15.50 -2.65 -7.19
CA LEU A 13 -16.08 -3.92 -7.68
C LEU A 13 -15.40 -5.12 -7.04
N ILE A 14 -14.06 -5.10 -7.00
CA ILE A 14 -13.23 -6.15 -6.39
C ILE A 14 -13.60 -6.35 -4.93
N GLY A 15 -13.81 -5.26 -4.17
CA GLY A 15 -14.19 -5.33 -2.77
C GLY A 15 -15.48 -6.11 -2.53
N VAL A 16 -16.49 -5.88 -3.36
CA VAL A 16 -17.77 -6.60 -3.28
C VAL A 16 -17.59 -8.10 -3.52
N TYR A 17 -16.95 -8.47 -4.62
CA TYR A 17 -16.74 -9.90 -4.94
C TYR A 17 -15.82 -10.58 -3.94
N LEU A 18 -14.85 -9.86 -3.41
CA LEU A 18 -13.90 -10.41 -2.45
C LEU A 18 -14.57 -10.91 -1.16
N ASP A 19 -15.63 -10.24 -0.69
CA ASP A 19 -16.32 -10.64 0.54
C ASP A 19 -16.95 -12.05 0.42
N TYR A 20 -17.30 -12.46 -0.78
CA TYR A 20 -17.91 -13.78 -1.06
C TYR A 20 -16.91 -14.90 -1.37
N LEU A 21 -15.66 -14.55 -1.66
CA LEU A 21 -14.65 -15.51 -2.10
C LEU A 21 -13.72 -15.94 -0.95
N PRO A 22 -13.21 -17.19 -0.96
CA PRO A 22 -12.23 -17.64 0.01
C PRO A 22 -10.90 -16.90 -0.18
N LYS A 23 -10.53 -16.08 0.81
CA LYS A 23 -9.41 -15.11 0.74
C LYS A 23 -8.10 -15.77 0.35
N LYS A 24 -7.80 -16.94 0.93
CA LYS A 24 -6.61 -17.73 0.62
C LYS A 24 -6.55 -18.14 -0.86
N THR A 25 -7.65 -18.70 -1.37
CA THR A 25 -7.73 -19.14 -2.77
C THR A 25 -7.56 -17.96 -3.73
N VAL A 26 -8.20 -16.82 -3.41
CA VAL A 26 -8.05 -15.59 -4.18
C VAL A 26 -6.58 -15.15 -4.26
N MET A 27 -5.87 -15.11 -3.12
CA MET A 27 -4.46 -14.70 -3.09
C MET A 27 -3.57 -15.64 -3.92
N ILE A 28 -3.79 -16.97 -3.81
CA ILE A 28 -3.04 -17.97 -4.60
C ILE A 28 -3.30 -17.80 -6.10
N VAL A 29 -4.56 -17.63 -6.51
CA VAL A 29 -4.93 -17.41 -7.92
C VAL A 29 -4.33 -16.11 -8.45
N VAL A 30 -4.37 -15.03 -7.67
CA VAL A 30 -3.78 -13.75 -8.02
C VAL A 30 -2.27 -13.87 -8.24
N ASP A 31 -1.55 -14.53 -7.34
CA ASP A 31 -0.10 -14.72 -7.48
C ASP A 31 0.24 -15.60 -8.70
N PHE A 32 -0.55 -16.66 -8.94
CA PHE A 32 -0.37 -17.49 -10.13
C PHE A 32 -0.61 -16.69 -11.43
N LEU A 33 -1.67 -15.86 -11.49
CA LEU A 33 -1.96 -15.01 -12.64
C LEU A 33 -0.86 -13.95 -12.85
N ARG A 34 -0.36 -13.34 -11.78
CA ARG A 34 0.79 -12.41 -11.85
C ARG A 34 2.03 -13.11 -12.40
N ALA A 35 2.37 -14.28 -11.86
CA ALA A 35 3.49 -15.07 -12.35
C ALA A 35 3.39 -15.33 -13.84
N LEU A 36 2.23 -15.76 -14.32
CA LEU A 36 1.98 -16.04 -15.74
C LEU A 36 2.14 -14.77 -16.59
N MET A 37 1.51 -13.65 -16.18
CA MET A 37 1.53 -12.41 -16.94
C MET A 37 2.94 -11.78 -16.98
N VAL A 38 3.68 -11.81 -15.86
CA VAL A 38 5.06 -11.31 -15.80
C VAL A 38 5.96 -12.18 -16.66
N LEU A 39 5.77 -13.51 -16.64
CA LEU A 39 6.52 -14.47 -17.47
C LEU A 39 6.30 -14.24 -18.99
N LEU A 40 5.11 -13.79 -19.40
CA LEU A 40 4.84 -13.51 -20.81
C LEU A 40 5.71 -12.36 -21.37
N ILE A 41 6.15 -11.41 -20.53
CA ILE A 41 6.97 -10.28 -20.99
C ILE A 41 8.32 -10.77 -21.55
N PRO A 42 9.16 -11.48 -20.78
CA PRO A 42 10.44 -11.99 -21.30
C PRO A 42 10.25 -13.05 -22.40
N LEU A 43 9.18 -13.84 -22.37
CA LEU A 43 8.87 -14.78 -23.46
C LEU A 43 8.57 -14.05 -24.77
N PHE A 44 7.70 -13.03 -24.76
CA PHE A 44 7.42 -12.23 -25.95
C PHE A 44 8.68 -11.52 -26.47
N TYR A 45 9.55 -11.08 -25.55
CA TYR A 45 10.84 -10.52 -25.94
C TYR A 45 11.74 -11.56 -26.65
N THR A 46 11.84 -12.78 -26.11
CA THR A 46 12.66 -13.86 -26.68
C THR A 46 12.20 -14.27 -28.09
N PHE A 47 10.90 -14.20 -28.36
CA PHE A 47 10.32 -14.56 -29.64
C PHE A 47 10.13 -13.36 -30.59
N ASP A 48 10.75 -12.20 -30.30
CA ASP A 48 10.60 -10.94 -31.06
C ASP A 48 9.14 -10.50 -31.23
N MET A 49 8.27 -10.91 -30.31
CA MET A 49 6.85 -10.59 -30.32
C MET A 49 6.49 -9.43 -29.40
N LEU A 50 7.42 -8.89 -28.60
CA LEU A 50 7.16 -7.83 -27.65
C LEU A 50 7.06 -6.47 -28.37
N THR A 51 5.82 -5.99 -28.54
CA THR A 51 5.55 -4.62 -28.98
C THR A 51 5.23 -3.73 -27.77
N LEU A 52 5.38 -2.42 -27.94
CA LEU A 52 5.04 -1.45 -26.90
C LEU A 52 3.56 -1.57 -26.45
N GLU A 53 2.67 -1.80 -27.41
CA GLU A 53 1.24 -1.99 -27.14
C GLU A 53 0.98 -3.24 -26.29
N ARG A 54 1.61 -4.37 -26.62
CA ARG A 54 1.49 -5.62 -25.85
C ARG A 54 2.04 -5.45 -24.44
N LEU A 55 3.15 -4.74 -24.28
CA LEU A 55 3.71 -4.42 -22.97
C LEU A 55 2.71 -3.59 -22.14
N TYR A 56 2.10 -2.56 -22.72
CA TYR A 56 1.10 -1.75 -22.02
C TYR A 56 -0.12 -2.56 -21.61
N VAL A 57 -0.60 -3.46 -22.48
CA VAL A 57 -1.72 -4.35 -22.15
C VAL A 57 -1.34 -5.30 -21.00
N LEU A 58 -0.17 -5.92 -21.04
CA LEU A 58 0.28 -6.80 -19.95
C LEU A 58 0.42 -6.05 -18.62
N VAL A 59 1.05 -4.88 -18.61
CA VAL A 59 1.20 -4.04 -17.42
C VAL A 59 -0.18 -3.63 -16.86
N PHE A 60 -1.12 -3.28 -17.71
CA PHE A 60 -2.48 -2.95 -17.30
C PHE A 60 -3.21 -4.14 -16.69
N LEU A 61 -3.13 -5.33 -17.31
CA LEU A 61 -3.72 -6.57 -16.78
C LEU A 61 -3.07 -6.99 -15.45
N ILE A 62 -1.74 -6.92 -15.34
CA ILE A 62 -1.01 -7.16 -14.08
C ILE A 62 -1.52 -6.22 -12.99
N SER A 63 -1.75 -4.95 -13.31
CA SER A 63 -2.26 -3.97 -12.35
C SER A 63 -3.68 -4.30 -11.89
N ILE A 64 -4.59 -4.71 -12.80
CA ILE A 64 -5.95 -5.14 -12.43
C ILE A 64 -5.87 -6.31 -11.43
N VAL A 65 -5.13 -7.36 -11.80
CA VAL A 65 -4.99 -8.56 -10.96
C VAL A 65 -4.35 -8.20 -9.62
N SER A 66 -3.37 -7.31 -9.62
CA SER A 66 -2.67 -6.86 -8.41
C SER A 66 -3.56 -6.11 -7.43
N THR A 67 -4.58 -5.41 -7.93
CA THR A 67 -5.53 -4.67 -7.09
C THR A 67 -6.29 -5.56 -6.10
N VAL A 68 -6.45 -6.85 -6.43
CA VAL A 68 -7.18 -7.82 -5.60
C VAL A 68 -6.39 -8.24 -4.36
N PHE A 69 -5.06 -8.34 -4.45
CA PHE A 69 -4.22 -8.95 -3.42
C PHE A 69 -4.26 -8.20 -2.09
N GLY A 70 -4.11 -6.88 -2.11
CA GLY A 70 -4.08 -6.05 -0.90
C GLY A 70 -5.34 -6.17 -0.04
N PRO A 71 -6.54 -5.91 -0.58
CA PRO A 71 -7.79 -6.08 0.14
C PRO A 71 -8.03 -7.53 0.61
N ALA A 72 -7.62 -8.55 -0.19
CA ALA A 72 -7.70 -9.95 0.19
C ALA A 72 -6.84 -10.25 1.41
N LEU A 73 -5.58 -9.81 1.40
CA LEU A 73 -4.65 -9.96 2.52
C LEU A 73 -5.18 -9.25 3.77
N ALA A 74 -5.59 -7.98 3.64
CA ALA A 74 -6.13 -7.20 4.76
C ALA A 74 -7.37 -7.86 5.38
N SER A 75 -8.24 -8.45 4.56
CA SER A 75 -9.42 -9.19 5.03
C SER A 75 -9.08 -10.57 5.61
N ALA A 76 -7.94 -11.17 5.23
CA ALA A 76 -7.50 -12.47 5.74
C ALA A 76 -6.84 -12.37 7.13
N VAL A 77 -6.17 -11.26 7.45
CA VAL A 77 -5.43 -11.08 8.72
C VAL A 77 -6.28 -11.39 9.96
N PRO A 78 -7.50 -10.82 10.13
CA PRO A 78 -8.33 -11.09 11.31
C PRO A 78 -8.87 -12.52 11.40
N LEU A 79 -8.79 -13.29 10.30
CA LEU A 79 -9.17 -14.72 10.27
C LEU A 79 -8.02 -15.65 10.71
N ILE A 80 -6.79 -15.11 10.81
CA ILE A 80 -5.57 -15.86 11.12
C ILE A 80 -5.07 -15.55 12.55
N VAL A 81 -5.16 -14.28 12.98
CA VAL A 81 -4.63 -13.82 14.26
C VAL A 81 -5.73 -13.43 15.24
N GLN A 82 -5.40 -13.41 16.55
CA GLN A 82 -6.33 -12.93 17.58
C GLN A 82 -6.49 -11.39 17.48
N ARG A 83 -7.63 -10.87 17.92
CA ARG A 83 -7.91 -9.41 17.92
C ARG A 83 -6.84 -8.59 18.64
N SER A 84 -6.29 -9.11 19.74
CA SER A 84 -5.20 -8.48 20.50
C SER A 84 -3.88 -8.39 19.73
N GLN A 85 -3.71 -9.15 18.66
CA GLN A 85 -2.49 -9.21 17.85
C GLN A 85 -2.61 -8.48 16.50
N LEU A 86 -3.77 -7.88 16.19
CA LEU A 86 -4.02 -7.25 14.89
C LEU A 86 -3.02 -6.14 14.57
N THR A 87 -2.72 -5.24 15.54
CA THR A 87 -1.74 -4.17 15.33
C THR A 87 -0.34 -4.74 15.05
N THR A 88 0.06 -5.76 15.80
CA THR A 88 1.36 -6.42 15.63
C THR A 88 1.45 -7.11 14.27
N ALA A 89 0.42 -7.84 13.87
CA ALA A 89 0.37 -8.52 12.57
C ALA A 89 0.45 -7.52 11.41
N ASN A 90 -0.33 -6.44 11.46
CA ASN A 90 -0.30 -5.38 10.44
C ASN A 90 1.06 -4.64 10.44
N ALA A 91 1.69 -4.45 11.61
CA ALA A 91 3.02 -3.84 11.69
C ALA A 91 4.10 -4.74 11.07
N PHE A 92 4.01 -6.07 11.22
CA PHE A 92 4.91 -7.00 10.52
C PHE A 92 4.70 -6.97 9.01
N LEU A 93 3.46 -6.97 8.53
CA LEU A 93 3.16 -6.83 7.10
C LEU A 93 3.70 -5.51 6.55
N GLN A 94 3.52 -4.41 7.29
CA GLN A 94 4.09 -3.11 6.91
C GLN A 94 5.61 -3.13 6.89
N SER A 95 6.27 -3.78 7.86
CA SER A 95 7.72 -3.94 7.88
C SER A 95 8.22 -4.65 6.62
N THR A 96 7.54 -5.71 6.20
CA THR A 96 7.87 -6.45 4.96
C THR A 96 7.72 -5.54 3.73
N THR A 97 6.65 -4.77 3.65
CA THR A 97 6.45 -3.77 2.58
C THR A 97 7.57 -2.73 2.58
N ASN A 98 7.94 -2.20 3.75
CA ASN A 98 8.99 -1.19 3.88
C ASN A 98 10.37 -1.73 3.49
N ILE A 99 10.68 -2.99 3.81
CA ILE A 99 11.88 -3.68 3.34
C ILE A 99 11.87 -3.76 1.81
N GLY A 100 10.73 -4.11 1.22
CA GLY A 100 10.57 -4.15 -0.24
C GLY A 100 10.82 -2.79 -0.90
N VAL A 101 10.27 -1.71 -0.32
CA VAL A 101 10.50 -0.34 -0.82
C VAL A 101 11.95 0.09 -0.68
N LEU A 102 12.62 -0.30 0.43
CA LEU A 102 14.02 0.07 0.69
C LEU A 102 15.00 -0.71 -0.20
N LEU A 103 14.83 -2.03 -0.31
CA LEU A 103 15.77 -2.92 -0.98
C LEU A 103 15.40 -3.21 -2.44
N GLY A 104 14.11 -3.14 -2.79
CA GLY A 104 13.61 -3.52 -4.11
C GLY A 104 14.32 -2.83 -5.27
N PRO A 105 14.40 -1.49 -5.30
CA PRO A 105 15.09 -0.77 -6.38
C PRO A 105 16.58 -1.12 -6.49
N ALA A 106 17.27 -1.28 -5.35
CA ALA A 106 18.70 -1.64 -5.34
C ALA A 106 18.92 -3.06 -5.85
N MET A 107 18.10 -4.03 -5.40
CA MET A 107 18.17 -5.42 -5.86
C MET A 107 17.79 -5.55 -7.33
N SER A 108 16.78 -4.81 -7.79
CA SER A 108 16.38 -4.78 -9.20
C SER A 108 17.49 -4.20 -10.08
N GLY A 109 18.08 -3.07 -9.71
CA GLY A 109 19.19 -2.46 -10.44
C GLY A 109 20.41 -3.36 -10.52
N LEU A 110 20.81 -3.97 -9.39
CA LEU A 110 21.92 -4.94 -9.35
C LEU A 110 21.59 -6.18 -10.20
N GLY A 111 20.38 -6.71 -10.10
CA GLY A 111 19.94 -7.84 -10.90
C GLY A 111 20.02 -7.56 -12.40
N ILE A 112 19.53 -6.39 -12.83
CA ILE A 112 19.61 -5.97 -14.24
C ILE A 112 21.07 -5.86 -14.71
N ALA A 113 21.96 -5.32 -13.88
CA ALA A 113 23.37 -5.19 -14.20
C ALA A 113 24.10 -6.55 -14.30
N LEU A 114 23.74 -7.53 -13.45
CA LEU A 114 24.41 -8.83 -13.37
C LEU A 114 23.87 -9.85 -14.37
N ILE A 115 22.54 -9.93 -14.52
CA ILE A 115 21.89 -11.00 -15.30
C ILE A 115 21.00 -10.47 -16.43
N GLY A 116 20.87 -9.15 -16.57
CA GLY A 116 20.03 -8.51 -17.58
C GLY A 116 18.56 -8.42 -17.20
N ALA A 117 17.84 -7.43 -17.77
CA ALA A 117 16.45 -7.13 -17.45
C ALA A 117 15.50 -8.33 -17.70
N GLN A 118 15.74 -9.07 -18.76
CA GLN A 118 14.94 -10.24 -19.12
C GLN A 118 14.98 -11.32 -18.03
N ASN A 119 16.19 -11.65 -17.53
CA ASN A 119 16.36 -12.66 -16.49
C ASN A 119 15.80 -12.21 -15.14
N VAL A 120 15.86 -10.91 -14.84
CA VAL A 120 15.21 -10.36 -13.64
C VAL A 120 13.70 -10.58 -13.67
N LEU A 121 13.05 -10.46 -14.84
CA LEU A 121 11.61 -10.75 -14.98
C LEU A 121 11.27 -12.24 -14.78
N TYR A 122 12.15 -13.16 -15.18
CA TYR A 122 11.97 -14.58 -14.84
C TYR A 122 12.08 -14.82 -13.33
N VAL A 123 13.01 -14.15 -12.65
CA VAL A 123 13.13 -14.21 -11.18
C VAL A 123 11.87 -13.62 -10.52
N ASP A 124 11.37 -12.47 -10.99
CA ASP A 124 10.16 -11.84 -10.47
C ASP A 124 8.94 -12.76 -10.62
N ALA A 125 8.74 -13.36 -11.81
CA ALA A 125 7.69 -14.36 -12.02
C ALA A 125 7.81 -15.56 -11.05
N ALA A 126 9.02 -16.04 -10.80
CA ALA A 126 9.27 -17.13 -9.87
C ALA A 126 8.93 -16.72 -8.42
N THR A 127 9.17 -15.46 -8.01
CA THR A 127 8.83 -14.99 -6.65
C THR A 127 7.32 -15.06 -6.40
N PHE A 128 6.47 -14.77 -7.39
CA PHE A 128 5.01 -14.92 -7.25
C PHE A 128 4.60 -16.39 -7.07
N LEU A 129 5.25 -17.33 -7.78
CA LEU A 129 4.98 -18.77 -7.58
C LEU A 129 5.42 -19.22 -6.18
N VAL A 130 6.56 -18.74 -5.70
CA VAL A 130 7.04 -19.01 -4.34
C VAL A 130 6.06 -18.45 -3.31
N SER A 131 5.54 -17.22 -3.52
CA SER A 131 4.49 -16.64 -2.68
C SER A 131 3.25 -17.53 -2.63
N ALA A 132 2.75 -17.97 -3.78
CA ALA A 132 1.60 -18.89 -3.87
C ALA A 132 1.85 -20.20 -3.10
N LEU A 133 3.06 -20.77 -3.20
CA LEU A 133 3.44 -21.98 -2.47
C LEU A 133 3.45 -21.77 -0.95
N PHE A 134 3.96 -20.64 -0.46
CA PHE A 134 3.94 -20.30 0.97
C PHE A 134 2.53 -20.07 1.53
N LEU A 135 1.57 -19.70 0.69
CA LEU A 135 0.17 -19.58 1.09
C LEU A 135 -0.51 -20.95 1.29
N LEU A 136 -0.04 -22.02 0.64
CA LEU A 136 -0.68 -23.35 0.71
C LEU A 136 -0.81 -23.91 2.13
N PRO A 137 0.20 -23.87 3.02
CA PRO A 137 0.07 -24.42 4.37
C PRO A 137 -0.75 -23.55 5.32
N ILE A 138 -1.02 -22.29 4.98
CA ILE A 138 -1.73 -21.34 5.85
C ILE A 138 -3.19 -21.78 5.98
N ARG A 139 -3.65 -21.97 7.21
CA ARG A 139 -5.07 -22.29 7.50
C ARG A 139 -5.80 -20.98 7.79
N VAL A 140 -6.62 -20.55 6.84
CA VAL A 140 -7.54 -19.42 7.02
C VAL A 140 -8.90 -19.98 7.41
N ARG A 141 -9.48 -19.50 8.50
CA ARG A 141 -10.86 -19.86 8.90
C ARG A 141 -11.85 -19.10 8.01
N ASP A 142 -12.04 -19.57 6.79
CA ASP A 142 -13.09 -19.04 5.92
C ASP A 142 -14.46 -19.50 6.42
N SER A 143 -15.17 -18.62 7.10
CA SER A 143 -16.47 -18.94 7.71
C SER A 143 -17.66 -18.96 6.73
N ARG A 144 -17.49 -18.58 5.47
CA ARG A 144 -18.57 -18.53 4.47
C ARG A 144 -18.09 -18.81 3.06
N THR A 145 -18.16 -20.05 2.64
CA THR A 145 -18.35 -20.37 1.23
C THR A 145 -19.83 -20.15 0.89
N VAL A 146 -20.18 -18.96 0.42
CA VAL A 146 -21.47 -18.79 -0.25
C VAL A 146 -21.42 -19.62 -1.52
N LYS A 147 -22.33 -20.59 -1.65
CA LYS A 147 -22.39 -21.49 -2.81
C LYS A 147 -22.58 -20.69 -4.09
N GLY A 148 -21.59 -20.68 -4.86
CA GLY A 148 -21.21 -20.35 -6.24
C GLY A 148 -22.09 -19.45 -7.11
N LEU A 149 -23.35 -19.61 -7.28
CA LEU A 149 -24.14 -18.91 -8.31
C LEU A 149 -24.93 -17.69 -7.80
N ASP A 150 -25.18 -17.60 -6.50
CA ASP A 150 -25.89 -16.46 -5.91
C ASP A 150 -25.04 -15.16 -5.87
N VAL A 151 -23.71 -15.28 -6.04
CA VAL A 151 -22.79 -14.14 -6.10
C VAL A 151 -23.02 -13.26 -7.34
N LEU A 152 -23.43 -13.88 -8.46
CA LEU A 152 -23.69 -13.16 -9.71
C LEU A 152 -25.09 -12.53 -9.75
N ALA A 153 -25.97 -12.91 -8.85
CA ALA A 153 -27.37 -12.46 -8.84
C ALA A 153 -27.59 -11.21 -7.98
N THR A 154 -26.65 -10.86 -7.07
CA THR A 154 -26.77 -9.64 -6.29
C THR A 154 -26.39 -8.43 -7.13
N PRO A 155 -27.22 -7.37 -7.18
CA PRO A 155 -26.88 -6.15 -7.90
C PRO A 155 -25.65 -5.52 -7.23
N VAL A 156 -24.48 -5.62 -7.89
CA VAL A 156 -23.17 -5.11 -7.43
C VAL A 156 -23.28 -3.67 -6.92
N MET A 157 -24.11 -2.86 -7.56
CA MET A 157 -24.36 -1.47 -7.16
C MET A 157 -25.01 -1.37 -5.77
N GLN A 158 -25.93 -2.26 -5.41
CA GLN A 158 -26.54 -2.27 -4.07
C GLN A 158 -25.52 -2.67 -3.01
N ASP A 159 -24.68 -3.64 -3.32
CA ASP A 159 -23.62 -4.12 -2.43
C ASP A 159 -22.51 -3.06 -2.22
N MET A 160 -22.14 -2.34 -3.27
CA MET A 160 -21.24 -1.18 -3.15
C MET A 160 -21.88 -0.09 -2.28
N MET A 161 -23.18 0.18 -2.47
CA MET A 161 -23.91 1.15 -1.67
C MET A 161 -23.97 0.77 -0.19
N VAL A 162 -24.06 -0.52 0.14
CA VAL A 162 -23.99 -1.01 1.52
C VAL A 162 -22.63 -0.69 2.16
N GLY A 163 -21.53 -0.98 1.47
CA GLY A 163 -20.18 -0.63 1.94
C GLY A 163 -20.00 0.89 2.12
N PHE A 164 -20.39 1.66 1.12
CA PHE A 164 -20.36 3.13 1.17
C PHE A 164 -21.21 3.67 2.34
N ARG A 165 -22.45 3.19 2.47
CA ARG A 165 -23.36 3.61 3.55
C ARG A 165 -22.81 3.23 4.93
N PHE A 166 -22.18 2.07 5.07
CA PHE A 166 -21.51 1.67 6.30
C PHE A 166 -20.39 2.65 6.68
N VAL A 167 -19.50 2.98 5.73
CA VAL A 167 -18.37 3.89 5.95
C VAL A 167 -18.84 5.30 6.25
N PHE A 168 -19.75 5.86 5.45
CA PHE A 168 -20.07 7.29 5.50
C PHE A 168 -21.26 7.64 6.38
N LEU A 169 -22.21 6.72 6.62
CA LEU A 169 -23.48 7.04 7.28
C LEU A 169 -23.76 6.22 8.54
N GLN A 170 -23.22 5.00 8.66
CA GLN A 170 -23.61 4.11 9.76
C GLN A 170 -22.58 4.06 10.88
N HIS A 171 -21.28 4.23 10.60
CA HIS A 171 -20.25 4.00 11.59
C HIS A 171 -19.29 5.21 11.73
N ARG A 172 -19.56 6.07 12.71
CA ARG A 172 -18.80 7.32 12.93
C ARG A 172 -17.30 7.12 13.06
N VAL A 173 -16.87 6.02 13.70
CA VAL A 173 -15.44 5.72 13.86
C VAL A 173 -14.80 5.38 12.52
N VAL A 174 -15.44 4.55 11.69
CA VAL A 174 -14.94 4.19 10.36
C VAL A 174 -14.88 5.43 9.47
N PHE A 175 -15.88 6.30 9.52
CA PHE A 175 -15.88 7.60 8.84
C PHE A 175 -14.71 8.50 9.28
N ALA A 176 -14.48 8.63 10.59
CA ALA A 176 -13.38 9.43 11.12
C ALA A 176 -12.01 8.88 10.68
N LEU A 177 -11.83 7.55 10.70
CA LEU A 177 -10.62 6.91 10.19
C LEU A 177 -10.45 7.16 8.68
N MET A 178 -11.54 7.14 7.90
CA MET A 178 -11.52 7.45 6.47
C MET A 178 -11.06 8.88 6.20
N ILE A 179 -11.66 9.87 6.88
CA ILE A 179 -11.25 11.27 6.74
C ILE A 179 -9.78 11.46 7.13
N THR A 180 -9.36 10.84 8.24
CA THR A 180 -7.96 10.90 8.67
C THR A 180 -7.02 10.30 7.61
N ALA A 181 -7.42 9.21 6.95
CA ALA A 181 -6.63 8.61 5.88
C ALA A 181 -6.59 9.47 4.61
N VAL A 182 -7.69 10.11 4.24
CA VAL A 182 -7.74 11.06 3.12
C VAL A 182 -6.76 12.21 3.36
N LEU A 183 -6.81 12.84 4.55
CA LEU A 183 -5.90 13.93 4.92
C LEU A 183 -4.44 13.46 4.98
N TYR A 184 -4.20 12.27 5.55
CA TYR A 184 -2.87 11.67 5.59
C TYR A 184 -2.30 11.44 4.19
N ASN A 185 -3.07 10.81 3.28
CA ASN A 185 -2.59 10.53 1.92
C ASN A 185 -2.36 11.81 1.11
N LEU A 186 -3.21 12.82 1.30
CA LEU A 186 -3.02 14.12 0.68
C LEU A 186 -1.69 14.75 1.14
N ALA A 187 -1.42 14.74 2.45
CA ALA A 187 -0.19 15.32 3.01
C ALA A 187 1.08 14.54 2.60
N ILE A 188 1.05 13.21 2.69
CA ILE A 188 2.23 12.38 2.34
C ILE A 188 2.52 12.42 0.83
N SER A 189 1.50 12.51 -0.02
CA SER A 189 1.70 12.64 -1.47
C SER A 189 2.42 13.94 -1.83
N ALA A 190 2.10 15.04 -1.12
CA ALA A 190 2.82 16.31 -1.26
C ALA A 190 4.31 16.14 -0.91
N PHE A 191 4.60 15.53 0.25
CA PHE A 191 5.98 15.30 0.68
C PHE A 191 6.76 14.44 -0.32
N VAL A 192 6.19 13.31 -0.75
CA VAL A 192 6.83 12.38 -1.69
C VAL A 192 7.09 13.05 -3.05
N PHE A 193 6.14 13.86 -3.54
CA PHE A 193 6.26 14.56 -4.82
C PHE A 193 7.27 15.71 -4.75
N LEU A 194 7.27 16.48 -3.65
CA LEU A 194 8.13 17.65 -3.50
C LEU A 194 9.55 17.29 -3.04
N LEU A 195 9.81 16.12 -2.46
CA LEU A 195 11.12 15.74 -1.97
C LEU A 195 12.25 15.88 -3.03
N PRO A 196 12.08 15.43 -4.30
CA PRO A 196 13.08 15.66 -5.34
C PRO A 196 13.29 17.14 -5.68
N VAL A 197 12.22 17.95 -5.63
CA VAL A 197 12.29 19.40 -5.87
C VAL A 197 13.06 20.07 -4.74
N VAL A 198 12.73 19.77 -3.49
CA VAL A 198 13.43 20.25 -2.29
C VAL A 198 14.92 19.86 -2.34
N ALA A 199 15.23 18.61 -2.72
CA ALA A 199 16.60 18.15 -2.84
C ALA A 199 17.39 18.96 -3.87
N LYS A 200 16.80 19.21 -5.04
CA LYS A 200 17.45 19.92 -6.15
C LYS A 200 17.54 21.42 -5.90
N GLU A 201 16.41 22.07 -5.58
CA GLU A 201 16.30 23.53 -5.53
C GLU A 201 16.76 24.11 -4.17
N LEU A 202 16.37 23.48 -3.07
CA LEU A 202 16.64 23.99 -1.73
C LEU A 202 17.97 23.47 -1.16
N LEU A 203 18.21 22.16 -1.26
CA LEU A 203 19.41 21.54 -0.71
C LEU A 203 20.58 21.53 -1.69
N GLN A 204 20.32 21.78 -2.98
CA GLN A 204 21.30 21.76 -4.07
C GLN A 204 22.16 20.49 -4.12
N VAL A 205 21.53 19.34 -3.81
CA VAL A 205 22.19 18.03 -3.74
C VAL A 205 21.98 17.25 -5.03
N GLY A 206 22.89 16.32 -5.31
CA GLY A 206 22.86 15.48 -6.49
C GLY A 206 21.94 14.25 -6.38
N PRO A 207 21.86 13.45 -7.45
CA PRO A 207 21.04 12.23 -7.45
C PRO A 207 21.44 11.20 -6.39
N MET A 208 22.71 11.16 -6.00
CA MET A 208 23.22 10.23 -4.99
C MET A 208 22.70 10.60 -3.59
N GLU A 209 22.77 11.86 -3.23
CA GLU A 209 22.27 12.37 -1.95
C GLU A 209 20.74 12.26 -1.87
N LEU A 210 20.03 12.49 -2.98
CA LEU A 210 18.60 12.21 -3.05
C LEU A 210 18.30 10.73 -2.75
N GLY A 211 19.12 9.80 -3.24
CA GLY A 211 19.03 8.40 -2.90
C GLY A 211 19.21 8.14 -1.40
N TRP A 212 20.13 8.85 -0.74
CA TRP A 212 20.30 8.76 0.72
C TRP A 212 19.12 9.31 1.50
N LEU A 213 18.46 10.36 1.01
CA LEU A 213 17.23 10.87 1.62
C LEU A 213 16.08 9.87 1.53
N TRP A 214 15.91 9.16 0.41
CA TRP A 214 14.96 8.06 0.30
C TRP A 214 15.31 6.89 1.22
N SER A 215 16.59 6.56 1.35
CA SER A 215 17.04 5.53 2.30
C SER A 215 16.77 5.95 3.75
N ALA A 216 16.96 7.22 4.10
CA ALA A 216 16.63 7.76 5.41
C ALA A 216 15.14 7.58 5.74
N LEU A 217 14.26 7.88 4.78
CA LEU A 217 12.82 7.65 4.91
C LEU A 217 12.53 6.16 5.20
N GLY A 218 13.13 5.26 4.39
CA GLY A 218 12.99 3.81 4.54
C GLY A 218 13.49 3.28 5.88
N ILE A 219 14.62 3.78 6.38
CA ILE A 219 15.17 3.44 7.71
C ILE A 219 14.17 3.83 8.81
N GLY A 220 13.65 5.05 8.76
CA GLY A 220 12.63 5.52 9.70
C GLY A 220 11.37 4.65 9.68
N MET A 221 10.87 4.36 8.47
CA MET A 221 9.69 3.51 8.26
C MET A 221 9.90 2.10 8.85
N LEU A 222 11.05 1.49 8.59
CA LEU A 222 11.36 0.15 9.07
C LEU A 222 11.51 0.11 10.59
N ALA A 223 12.27 1.04 11.16
CA ALA A 223 12.48 1.15 12.61
C ALA A 223 11.14 1.30 13.36
N ALA A 224 10.27 2.18 12.89
CA ALA A 224 8.96 2.42 13.50
C ALA A 224 8.02 1.20 13.37
N SER A 225 8.04 0.50 12.24
CA SER A 225 7.22 -0.71 12.04
C SER A 225 7.67 -1.84 12.99
N ILE A 226 8.98 -2.04 13.14
CA ILE A 226 9.54 -3.04 14.06
C ILE A 226 9.21 -2.66 15.52
N TRP A 227 9.34 -1.38 15.87
CA TRP A 227 8.97 -0.90 17.20
C TRP A 227 7.48 -1.15 17.48
N LEU A 228 6.60 -0.82 16.53
CA LEU A 228 5.16 -1.03 16.67
C LEU A 228 4.80 -2.51 16.81
N ALA A 229 5.48 -3.39 16.05
CA ALA A 229 5.27 -4.83 16.13
C ALA A 229 5.61 -5.43 17.51
N ARG A 230 6.57 -4.82 18.22
CA ARG A 230 6.99 -5.24 19.56
C ARG A 230 6.20 -4.55 20.69
N THR A 231 5.42 -3.52 20.37
CA THR A 231 4.68 -2.74 21.36
C THR A 231 3.29 -3.34 21.57
N PRO A 232 2.80 -3.45 22.82
CA PRO A 232 1.44 -3.89 23.09
C PRO A 232 0.40 -3.05 22.33
N GLN A 233 -0.64 -3.72 21.84
CA GLN A 233 -1.68 -3.06 21.03
C GLN A 233 -2.37 -1.92 21.80
N GLY A 234 -2.59 -2.11 23.10
CA GLY A 234 -3.27 -1.14 23.95
C GLY A 234 -4.78 -1.06 23.71
N THR A 235 -5.41 -0.13 24.38
CA THR A 235 -6.83 0.16 24.21
C THR A 235 -7.11 0.88 22.89
N PHE A 236 -8.36 0.97 22.52
CA PHE A 236 -8.79 1.75 21.34
C PHE A 236 -8.35 3.22 21.43
N GLN A 237 -8.44 3.84 22.62
CA GLN A 237 -7.98 5.20 22.86
C GLN A 237 -6.47 5.35 22.74
N ASP A 238 -5.69 4.36 23.22
CA ASP A 238 -4.23 4.36 23.05
C ASP A 238 -3.81 4.35 21.58
N ARG A 239 -4.56 3.64 20.74
CA ARG A 239 -4.33 3.58 19.29
C ARG A 239 -4.63 4.91 18.60
N ILE A 240 -5.75 5.57 18.96
CA ILE A 240 -6.04 6.94 18.50
C ILE A 240 -4.90 7.88 18.93
N GLY A 241 -4.46 7.78 20.17
CA GLY A 241 -3.31 8.56 20.68
C GLY A 241 -2.00 8.28 19.92
N LYS A 242 -1.74 7.02 19.53
CA LYS A 242 -0.59 6.68 18.69
C LYS A 242 -0.67 7.33 17.31
N ILE A 243 -1.84 7.29 16.65
CA ILE A 243 -2.08 7.96 15.36
C ILE A 243 -1.86 9.46 15.49
N GLY A 244 -2.52 10.11 16.48
CA GLY A 244 -2.41 11.55 16.68
C GLY A 244 -0.98 12.02 16.92
N ARG A 245 -0.25 11.33 17.81
CA ARG A 245 1.17 11.63 18.06
C ARG A 245 2.05 11.42 16.83
N SER A 246 1.81 10.35 16.09
CA SER A 246 2.53 10.05 14.85
C SER A 246 2.34 11.18 13.82
N LEU A 247 1.10 11.58 13.57
CA LEU A 247 0.78 12.68 12.65
C LEU A 247 1.37 14.01 13.12
N ALA A 248 1.32 14.32 14.42
CA ALA A 248 1.90 15.54 14.98
C ALA A 248 3.43 15.58 14.81
N ILE A 249 4.12 14.49 15.18
CA ILE A 249 5.58 14.39 15.04
C ILE A 249 5.99 14.51 13.56
N GLY A 250 5.29 13.80 12.66
CA GLY A 250 5.54 13.89 11.22
C GLY A 250 5.31 15.28 10.66
N GLY A 251 4.20 15.92 11.04
CA GLY A 251 3.88 17.28 10.64
C GLY A 251 4.90 18.32 11.13
N ILE A 252 5.32 18.23 12.39
CA ILE A 252 6.38 19.09 12.94
C ILE A 252 7.70 18.88 12.19
N ALA A 253 8.06 17.62 11.89
CA ALA A 253 9.28 17.33 11.16
C ALA A 253 9.25 17.86 9.71
N VAL A 254 8.10 17.78 9.03
CA VAL A 254 7.91 18.39 7.69
C VAL A 254 8.02 19.91 7.76
N CYS A 255 7.38 20.57 8.74
CA CYS A 255 7.50 22.01 8.94
C CYS A 255 8.96 22.41 9.25
N ALA A 256 9.65 21.65 10.12
CA ALA A 256 11.06 21.90 10.41
C ALA A 256 11.94 21.73 9.17
N LEU A 257 11.66 20.78 8.29
CA LEU A 257 12.37 20.60 7.02
C LEU A 257 12.20 21.84 6.12
N GLY A 258 11.01 22.41 6.04
CA GLY A 258 10.73 23.63 5.27
C GLY A 258 11.40 24.90 5.81
N LEU A 259 11.82 24.90 7.09
CA LEU A 259 12.49 26.02 7.73
C LEU A 259 14.03 25.97 7.61
N ILE A 260 14.60 24.90 7.04
CA ILE A 260 16.03 24.77 6.84
C ILE A 260 16.48 25.72 5.72
N GLN A 261 17.19 26.78 6.09
CA GLN A 261 17.75 27.77 5.15
C GLN A 261 19.18 27.43 4.71
N THR A 262 19.88 26.59 5.47
CA THR A 262 21.25 26.15 5.13
C THR A 262 21.26 24.65 4.91
N PRO A 263 21.88 24.14 3.84
CA PRO A 263 21.84 22.71 3.50
C PRO A 263 22.74 21.90 4.47
N VAL A 264 22.27 21.67 5.68
CA VAL A 264 22.91 20.74 6.63
C VAL A 264 22.36 19.35 6.37
N LEU A 265 23.06 18.57 5.57
CA LEU A 265 22.64 17.24 5.11
C LEU A 265 22.28 16.31 6.28
N PHE A 266 23.02 16.40 7.40
CA PHE A 266 22.77 15.55 8.57
C PHE A 266 21.41 15.85 9.24
N SER A 267 21.06 17.13 9.46
CA SER A 267 19.76 17.48 10.06
C SER A 267 18.60 17.13 9.14
N THR A 268 18.75 17.33 7.85
CA THR A 268 17.78 16.92 6.84
C THR A 268 17.57 15.40 6.86
N PHE A 269 18.65 14.62 6.90
CA PHE A 269 18.60 13.17 7.01
C PHE A 269 17.82 12.73 8.25
N LEU A 270 18.13 13.31 9.42
CA LEU A 270 17.44 12.99 10.68
C LEU A 270 15.94 13.32 10.64
N LEU A 271 15.58 14.48 10.09
CA LEU A 271 14.16 14.86 9.93
C LEU A 271 13.42 13.90 9.01
N ILE A 272 14.04 13.47 7.91
CA ILE A 272 13.43 12.51 6.99
C ILE A 272 13.28 11.12 7.65
N VAL A 273 14.23 10.69 8.48
CA VAL A 273 14.06 9.47 9.30
C VAL A 273 12.84 9.59 10.22
N ILE A 274 12.67 10.75 10.88
CA ILE A 274 11.52 11.01 11.76
C ILE A 274 10.21 11.01 10.95
N ILE A 275 10.18 11.64 9.77
CA ILE A 275 9.03 11.64 8.86
C ILE A 275 8.70 10.19 8.46
N GLY A 276 9.68 9.41 8.01
CA GLY A 276 9.50 8.01 7.66
C GLY A 276 8.94 7.18 8.82
N GLY A 277 9.51 7.34 10.01
CA GLY A 277 9.04 6.67 11.21
C GLY A 277 7.60 7.02 11.56
N SER A 278 7.24 8.29 11.52
CA SER A 278 5.89 8.75 11.83
C SER A 278 4.88 8.25 10.80
N THR A 279 5.18 8.30 9.52
CA THR A 279 4.27 7.87 8.46
C THR A 279 3.99 6.36 8.50
N SER A 280 4.98 5.55 8.82
CA SER A 280 4.85 4.09 8.86
C SER A 280 3.95 3.56 10.00
N LEU A 281 3.69 4.35 11.03
CA LEU A 281 2.81 3.96 12.14
C LEU A 281 1.33 4.07 11.80
N PHE A 282 0.97 4.87 10.79
CA PHE A 282 -0.41 5.19 10.47
C PHE A 282 -1.22 3.97 10.02
N TYR A 283 -0.84 3.37 8.91
CA TYR A 283 -1.63 2.29 8.29
C TYR A 283 -1.81 1.04 9.15
N PRO A 284 -0.76 0.49 9.82
CA PRO A 284 -0.95 -0.70 10.63
C PRO A 284 -1.94 -0.52 11.76
N VAL A 285 -1.95 0.67 12.37
CA VAL A 285 -2.87 0.98 13.47
C VAL A 285 -4.28 1.21 12.95
N VAL A 286 -4.44 1.98 11.89
CA VAL A 286 -5.75 2.24 11.26
C VAL A 286 -6.37 0.95 10.74
N TRP A 287 -5.60 0.11 10.07
CA TRP A 287 -6.10 -1.18 9.56
C TRP A 287 -6.51 -2.12 10.68
N ALA A 288 -5.72 -2.21 11.76
CA ALA A 288 -6.13 -3.00 12.92
C ALA A 288 -7.44 -2.49 13.54
N MET A 289 -7.63 -1.16 13.62
CA MET A 289 -8.88 -0.58 14.11
C MET A 289 -10.05 -0.85 13.16
N LEU A 290 -9.86 -0.73 11.85
CA LEU A 290 -10.88 -1.06 10.86
C LEU A 290 -11.28 -2.55 10.93
N GLN A 291 -10.29 -3.45 11.05
CA GLN A 291 -10.50 -4.90 11.18
C GLN A 291 -11.27 -5.27 12.45
N GLU A 292 -11.11 -4.50 13.52
CA GLU A 292 -11.80 -4.73 14.80
C GLU A 292 -13.26 -4.27 14.78
N VAL A 293 -13.53 -3.11 14.15
CA VAL A 293 -14.88 -2.49 14.16
C VAL A 293 -15.74 -2.89 12.97
N THR A 294 -15.17 -3.48 11.93
CA THR A 294 -15.90 -3.86 10.73
C THR A 294 -16.33 -5.33 10.81
N PRO A 295 -17.61 -5.65 10.57
CA PRO A 295 -18.06 -7.02 10.44
C PRO A 295 -17.31 -7.78 9.33
N GLU A 296 -17.02 -9.07 9.53
CA GLU A 296 -16.24 -9.90 8.61
C GLU A 296 -16.78 -9.88 7.17
N HIS A 297 -18.11 -9.84 7.01
CA HIS A 297 -18.76 -9.81 5.69
C HIS A 297 -18.71 -8.47 4.96
N LEU A 298 -18.19 -7.39 5.59
CA LEU A 298 -18.01 -6.07 5.00
C LEU A 298 -16.54 -5.67 4.87
N LEU A 299 -15.60 -6.48 5.38
CA LEU A 299 -14.17 -6.13 5.41
C LEU A 299 -13.63 -5.80 4.01
N GLY A 300 -13.90 -6.62 3.01
CA GLY A 300 -13.43 -6.38 1.64
C GLY A 300 -13.94 -5.05 1.08
N ARG A 301 -15.22 -4.75 1.27
CA ARG A 301 -15.86 -3.50 0.81
C ARG A 301 -15.29 -2.27 1.51
N VAL A 302 -15.11 -2.35 2.83
CA VAL A 302 -14.55 -1.25 3.64
C VAL A 302 -13.09 -1.00 3.26
N PHE A 303 -12.26 -2.05 3.18
CA PHE A 303 -10.85 -1.91 2.80
C PHE A 303 -10.68 -1.39 1.38
N THR A 304 -11.50 -1.83 0.44
CA THR A 304 -11.46 -1.33 -0.94
C THR A 304 -11.87 0.15 -0.99
N THR A 305 -12.97 0.53 -0.32
CA THR A 305 -13.40 1.93 -0.23
C THR A 305 -12.30 2.81 0.37
N PHE A 306 -11.63 2.31 1.42
CA PHE A 306 -10.53 3.00 2.09
C PHE A 306 -9.31 3.17 1.17
N SER A 307 -8.93 2.12 0.44
CA SER A 307 -7.81 2.15 -0.50
C SER A 307 -8.07 3.09 -1.67
N VAL A 308 -9.27 3.02 -2.27
CA VAL A 308 -9.67 3.92 -3.37
C VAL A 308 -9.72 5.37 -2.93
N GLY A 309 -10.30 5.66 -1.75
CA GLY A 309 -10.33 7.00 -1.19
C GLY A 309 -8.92 7.55 -0.90
N GLY A 310 -8.04 6.70 -0.37
CA GLY A 310 -6.63 7.03 -0.16
C GLY A 310 -5.89 7.33 -1.47
N MET A 311 -6.08 6.53 -2.51
CA MET A 311 -5.47 6.77 -3.83
C MET A 311 -6.01 8.04 -4.49
N ALA A 312 -7.32 8.26 -4.46
CA ALA A 312 -7.93 9.47 -5.01
C ALA A 312 -7.39 10.74 -4.32
N SER A 313 -7.28 10.73 -2.99
CA SER A 313 -6.73 11.85 -2.24
C SER A 313 -5.24 12.09 -2.53
N ALA A 314 -4.45 11.02 -2.69
CA ALA A 314 -3.04 11.13 -3.09
C ALA A 314 -2.89 11.75 -4.49
N MET A 315 -3.73 11.36 -5.46
CA MET A 315 -3.74 11.96 -6.80
C MET A 315 -4.09 13.45 -6.76
N VAL A 316 -5.10 13.84 -5.97
CA VAL A 316 -5.47 15.25 -5.76
C VAL A 316 -4.30 16.01 -5.11
N GLY A 317 -3.65 15.41 -4.10
CA GLY A 317 -2.48 16.00 -3.46
C GLY A 317 -1.33 16.22 -4.45
N MET A 318 -0.96 15.19 -5.24
CA MET A 318 0.10 15.32 -6.25
C MET A 318 -0.22 16.41 -7.27
N ALA A 319 -1.44 16.47 -7.79
CA ALA A 319 -1.85 17.48 -8.76
C ALA A 319 -1.85 18.89 -8.15
N GLY A 320 -2.44 19.05 -6.96
CA GLY A 320 -2.55 20.35 -6.30
C GLY A 320 -1.21 20.93 -5.86
N PHE A 321 -0.36 20.10 -5.23
CA PHE A 321 0.96 20.54 -4.79
C PHE A 321 1.96 20.68 -5.95
N GLY A 322 1.81 19.85 -7.01
CA GLY A 322 2.58 20.03 -8.24
C GLY A 322 2.28 21.38 -8.90
N TRP A 323 0.99 21.70 -9.06
CA TRP A 323 0.58 23.01 -9.58
C TRP A 323 1.07 24.19 -8.71
N ALA A 324 0.99 24.05 -7.39
CA ALA A 324 1.48 25.08 -6.48
C ALA A 324 2.99 25.27 -6.57
N ALA A 325 3.77 24.20 -6.75
CA ALA A 325 5.23 24.28 -6.93
C ALA A 325 5.64 24.92 -8.25
N ASP A 326 4.84 24.78 -9.32
CA ASP A 326 5.10 25.41 -10.61
C ASP A 326 4.71 26.90 -10.63
N THR A 327 3.86 27.36 -9.71
CA THR A 327 3.34 28.74 -9.66
C THR A 327 4.01 29.63 -8.62
N LEU A 328 4.73 29.04 -7.67
CA LEU A 328 5.50 29.74 -6.61
C LEU A 328 6.99 29.81 -6.95
#